data_7b21d3cdfd60a0fde8ded1c39492db39
#
_entry.id   7b21d3cdfd60a0fde8ded1c39492db39
#
_cell.length_a   1.000
_cell.length_b   1.000
_cell.length_c   1.000
_cell.angle_alpha   90.00
_cell.angle_beta   90.00
_cell.angle_gamma   90.00
#
_symmetry.space_group_name_H-M   'P 1'
#
loop_
_entity.id
_entity.type
_entity.pdbx_description
1 polymer ?
#
loop_
_entity_poly.entity_id
_entity_poly.type
_entity_poly.pdbx_seq_one_letter_code
_entity_poly.pdbx_strand_id
1 'polypeptide(L)'
;MFSLVLKAVGRLPLRVIHGLGAVLGLLVYWASPTYRRRLQENLLGSGIPGAELLFSTVARETGKGALELAALWFAPRERVTAWMQSDTWAVVEAAHERGQGVLVLSPHLGGFETTAFYIAQRLPMTVMYRPPKMRWLEPVMIAGRSRFGAAVVPANTKGVRAFYRALKGGDLVGLLPDQTPGLGDGVWADFFGRSAYTMTLVKRLHEATGAALIMMCAERLPSAAGFKIHFEEIDTRNFDEAALNRATESMVRRCPAQYLWGYNRYKAPAGAPPPPVIAP
;
A
#
# COMPACT_ATOMS: atom_id res chain seq x y z
N MET A 1 -19.63 -17.27 12.01
CA MET A 1 -18.46 -17.97 12.58
C MET A 1 -17.14 -17.27 12.21
N PHE A 2 -16.81 -17.02 10.96
CA PHE A 2 -15.54 -16.40 10.55
C PHE A 2 -15.31 -14.97 11.13
N SER A 3 -16.34 -14.13 11.13
CA SER A 3 -16.26 -12.76 11.72
C SER A 3 -16.00 -12.80 13.24
N LEU A 4 -16.47 -13.82 13.95
CA LEU A 4 -16.18 -14.01 15.39
C LEU A 4 -14.71 -14.38 15.60
N VAL A 5 -14.15 -15.23 14.74
CA VAL A 5 -12.72 -15.59 14.78
C VAL A 5 -11.85 -14.36 14.53
N LEU A 6 -12.17 -13.56 13.50
CA LEU A 6 -11.42 -12.31 13.23
C LEU A 6 -11.50 -11.31 14.38
N LYS A 7 -12.68 -11.18 15.02
CA LYS A 7 -12.85 -10.35 16.22
C LYS A 7 -12.03 -10.86 17.41
N ALA A 8 -11.97 -12.18 17.60
CA ALA A 8 -11.16 -12.78 18.66
C ALA A 8 -9.66 -12.55 18.40
N VAL A 9 -9.19 -12.81 17.18
CA VAL A 9 -7.81 -12.55 16.76
C VAL A 9 -7.47 -11.06 16.92
N GLY A 10 -8.36 -10.16 16.54
CA GLY A 10 -8.15 -8.71 16.66
C GLY A 10 -7.98 -8.21 18.10
N ARG A 11 -8.41 -8.99 19.11
CA ARG A 11 -8.22 -8.66 20.53
C ARG A 11 -6.89 -9.12 21.11
N LEU A 12 -6.17 -9.99 20.41
CA LEU A 12 -4.86 -10.46 20.86
C LEU A 12 -3.84 -9.30 20.91
N PRO A 13 -2.81 -9.40 21.76
CA PRO A 13 -1.67 -8.50 21.71
C PRO A 13 -1.01 -8.51 20.32
N LEU A 14 -0.60 -7.35 19.81
CA LEU A 14 0.03 -7.23 18.47
C LEU A 14 1.27 -8.16 18.33
N ARG A 15 2.02 -8.33 19.43
CA ARG A 15 3.17 -9.24 19.49
C ARG A 15 2.79 -10.70 19.20
N VAL A 16 1.65 -11.15 19.73
CA VAL A 16 1.14 -12.51 19.48
C VAL A 16 0.70 -12.65 18.01
N ILE A 17 -0.02 -11.66 17.49
CA ILE A 17 -0.45 -11.63 16.08
C ILE A 17 0.75 -11.65 15.14
N HIS A 18 1.78 -10.83 15.41
CA HIS A 18 3.00 -10.81 14.62
C HIS A 18 3.79 -12.13 14.74
N GLY A 19 3.83 -12.75 15.93
CA GLY A 19 4.45 -14.08 16.10
C GLY A 19 3.78 -15.15 15.24
N LEU A 20 2.46 -15.25 15.34
CA LEU A 20 1.66 -16.20 14.53
C LEU A 20 1.78 -15.89 13.04
N GLY A 21 1.73 -14.62 12.66
CA GLY A 21 1.90 -14.17 11.29
C GLY A 21 3.27 -14.54 10.72
N ALA A 22 4.33 -14.35 11.48
CA ALA A 22 5.69 -14.71 11.07
C ALA A 22 5.83 -16.22 10.80
N VAL A 23 5.25 -17.05 11.65
CA VAL A 23 5.22 -18.52 11.44
C VAL A 23 4.41 -18.86 10.19
N LEU A 24 3.21 -18.28 10.04
CA LEU A 24 2.36 -18.52 8.86
C LEU A 24 3.10 -18.10 7.57
N GLY A 25 3.77 -16.96 7.55
CA GLY A 25 4.53 -16.48 6.40
C GLY A 25 5.64 -17.43 6.00
N LEU A 26 6.37 -18.01 6.96
CA LEU A 26 7.38 -19.04 6.69
C LEU A 26 6.76 -20.33 6.17
N LEU A 27 5.66 -20.79 6.74
CA LEU A 27 4.95 -21.99 6.26
C LEU A 27 4.51 -21.82 4.81
N VAL A 28 3.95 -20.66 4.46
CA VAL A 28 3.57 -20.34 3.06
C VAL A 28 4.80 -20.30 2.15
N TYR A 29 5.89 -19.70 2.61
CA TYR A 29 7.14 -19.62 1.84
C TYR A 29 7.69 -21.00 1.49
N TRP A 30 7.66 -21.94 2.43
CA TRP A 30 8.14 -23.31 2.20
C TRP A 30 7.13 -24.17 1.44
N ALA A 31 5.84 -24.00 1.67
CA ALA A 31 4.79 -24.80 1.04
C ALA A 31 4.45 -24.36 -0.40
N SER A 32 4.77 -23.11 -0.80
CA SER A 32 4.44 -22.60 -2.14
C SER A 32 5.69 -22.27 -2.96
N PRO A 33 6.16 -23.17 -3.83
CA PRO A 33 7.32 -22.92 -4.69
C PRO A 33 7.15 -21.69 -5.59
N THR A 34 5.93 -21.45 -6.10
CA THR A 34 5.61 -20.31 -6.95
C THR A 34 5.76 -18.98 -6.18
N TYR A 35 5.25 -18.90 -4.95
CA TYR A 35 5.40 -17.72 -4.10
C TYR A 35 6.88 -17.49 -3.77
N ARG A 36 7.59 -18.52 -3.33
CA ARG A 36 9.01 -18.46 -2.99
C ARG A 36 9.86 -17.96 -4.16
N ARG A 37 9.72 -18.59 -5.33
CA ARG A 37 10.45 -18.20 -6.54
C ARG A 37 10.22 -16.73 -6.88
N ARG A 38 8.95 -16.29 -6.90
CA ARG A 38 8.58 -14.92 -7.24
C ARG A 38 9.14 -13.89 -6.25
N LEU A 39 9.07 -14.20 -4.95
CA LEU A 39 9.66 -13.37 -3.91
C LEU A 39 11.18 -13.22 -4.13
N GLN A 40 11.88 -14.32 -4.37
CA GLN A 40 13.32 -14.32 -4.61
C GLN A 40 13.68 -13.55 -5.89
N GLU A 41 13.03 -13.84 -7.02
CA GLU A 41 13.28 -13.16 -8.29
C GLU A 41 13.04 -11.63 -8.21
N ASN A 42 11.97 -11.22 -7.55
CA ASN A 42 11.66 -9.80 -7.42
C ASN A 42 12.63 -9.08 -6.49
N LEU A 43 12.96 -9.69 -5.36
CA LEU A 43 13.87 -9.09 -4.37
C LEU A 43 15.31 -9.03 -4.90
N LEU A 44 15.83 -10.11 -5.50
CA LEU A 44 17.16 -10.10 -6.11
C LEU A 44 17.24 -9.12 -7.28
N GLY A 45 16.21 -9.09 -8.13
CA GLY A 45 16.12 -8.18 -9.27
C GLY A 45 15.97 -6.71 -8.90
N SER A 46 15.77 -6.37 -7.62
CA SER A 46 15.68 -4.98 -7.15
C SER A 46 17.04 -4.29 -6.97
N GLY A 47 18.13 -5.03 -7.00
CA GLY A 47 19.47 -4.50 -6.74
C GLY A 47 19.68 -3.97 -5.31
N ILE A 48 18.80 -4.33 -4.36
CA ILE A 48 18.96 -3.95 -2.94
C ILE A 48 20.13 -4.75 -2.34
N PRO A 49 21.12 -4.09 -1.74
CA PRO A 49 22.25 -4.78 -1.12
C PRO A 49 21.80 -5.77 -0.04
N GLY A 50 22.36 -6.99 -0.03
CA GLY A 50 22.00 -8.03 0.94
C GLY A 50 20.60 -8.65 0.74
N ALA A 51 19.99 -8.47 -0.44
CA ALA A 51 18.68 -9.02 -0.77
C ALA A 51 18.55 -10.53 -0.50
N GLU A 52 19.60 -11.28 -0.77
CA GLU A 52 19.68 -12.73 -0.56
C GLU A 52 19.52 -13.13 0.92
N LEU A 53 19.85 -12.25 1.85
CA LEU A 53 19.73 -12.48 3.29
C LEU A 53 18.31 -12.19 3.81
N LEU A 54 17.46 -11.55 3.02
CA LEU A 54 16.14 -11.07 3.45
C LEU A 54 14.99 -12.03 3.19
N PHE A 55 15.15 -13.12 2.44
CA PHE A 55 14.04 -13.99 2.00
C PHE A 55 13.14 -14.47 3.14
N SER A 56 13.73 -15.00 4.20
CA SER A 56 12.96 -15.48 5.35
C SER A 56 12.32 -14.31 6.13
N THR A 57 12.99 -13.18 6.20
CA THR A 57 12.46 -11.98 6.86
C THR A 57 11.27 -11.43 6.09
N VAL A 58 11.36 -11.31 4.76
CA VAL A 58 10.24 -10.90 3.89
C VAL A 58 9.04 -11.84 4.05
N ALA A 59 9.28 -13.15 4.08
CA ALA A 59 8.21 -14.12 4.28
C ALA A 59 7.51 -13.92 5.63
N ARG A 60 8.27 -13.72 6.71
CA ARG A 60 7.73 -13.42 8.04
C ARG A 60 6.92 -12.12 8.06
N GLU A 61 7.46 -11.06 7.46
CA GLU A 61 6.82 -9.74 7.41
C GLU A 61 5.52 -9.77 6.58
N THR A 62 5.49 -10.50 5.46
CA THR A 62 4.28 -10.72 4.67
C THR A 62 3.21 -11.44 5.48
N GLY A 63 3.58 -12.46 6.24
CA GLY A 63 2.66 -13.18 7.12
C GLY A 63 2.14 -12.32 8.27
N LYS A 64 2.98 -11.45 8.87
CA LYS A 64 2.53 -10.46 9.86
C LYS A 64 1.48 -9.53 9.25
N GLY A 65 1.74 -8.96 8.04
CA GLY A 65 0.82 -8.10 7.32
C GLY A 65 -0.55 -8.75 7.06
N ALA A 66 -0.57 -10.04 6.75
CA ALA A 66 -1.82 -10.76 6.54
C ALA A 66 -2.67 -10.91 7.81
N LEU A 67 -2.06 -11.21 8.96
CA LEU A 67 -2.81 -11.40 10.20
C LEU A 67 -3.11 -10.09 10.94
N GLU A 68 -2.28 -9.06 10.81
CA GLU A 68 -2.54 -7.77 11.46
C GLU A 68 -3.79 -7.07 10.95
N LEU A 69 -4.27 -7.37 9.73
CA LEU A 69 -5.54 -6.86 9.22
C LEU A 69 -6.70 -7.13 10.19
N ALA A 70 -6.72 -8.30 10.83
CA ALA A 70 -7.74 -8.63 11.82
C ALA A 70 -7.65 -7.69 13.04
N ALA A 71 -6.45 -7.38 13.51
CA ALA A 71 -6.26 -6.43 14.60
C ALA A 71 -6.63 -5.00 14.19
N LEU A 72 -6.18 -4.57 13.02
CA LEU A 72 -6.44 -3.23 12.50
C LEU A 72 -7.94 -2.97 12.30
N TRP A 73 -8.71 -3.99 11.89
CA TRP A 73 -10.14 -3.85 11.64
C TRP A 73 -11.02 -4.11 12.87
N PHE A 74 -10.55 -4.85 13.89
CA PHE A 74 -11.41 -5.31 14.98
C PHE A 74 -10.93 -4.97 16.40
N ALA A 75 -9.66 -4.56 16.60
CA ALA A 75 -9.21 -4.09 17.90
C ALA A 75 -9.89 -2.75 18.29
N PRO A 76 -9.96 -2.38 19.57
CA PRO A 76 -10.42 -1.06 19.98
C PRO A 76 -9.70 0.07 19.23
N ARG A 77 -10.43 1.14 18.87
CA ARG A 77 -9.86 2.25 18.06
C ARG A 77 -8.67 2.90 18.75
N GLU A 78 -8.79 3.14 20.03
CA GLU A 78 -7.77 3.76 20.88
C GLU A 78 -6.48 2.96 20.86
N ARG A 79 -6.60 1.64 20.87
CA ARG A 79 -5.44 0.72 20.81
C ARG A 79 -4.76 0.79 19.43
N VAL A 80 -5.52 0.81 18.34
CA VAL A 80 -4.96 0.94 16.98
C VAL A 80 -4.33 2.32 16.80
N THR A 81 -4.96 3.37 17.33
CA THR A 81 -4.40 4.74 17.31
C THR A 81 -3.06 4.80 18.04
N ALA A 82 -2.95 4.16 19.21
CA ALA A 82 -1.71 4.12 19.98
C ALA A 82 -0.56 3.36 19.28
N TRP A 83 -0.84 2.54 18.28
CA TRP A 83 0.19 1.88 17.49
C TRP A 83 0.79 2.75 16.38
N MET A 84 0.18 3.91 16.07
CA MET A 84 0.55 4.73 14.91
C MET A 84 1.25 6.00 15.35
N GLN A 85 2.43 6.27 14.80
CA GLN A 85 3.19 7.49 15.02
C GLN A 85 3.82 8.01 13.73
N SER A 86 4.09 9.32 13.65
CA SER A 86 4.79 9.94 12.52
C SER A 86 5.54 11.19 12.97
N ASP A 87 6.74 11.36 12.47
CA ASP A 87 7.54 12.59 12.64
C ASP A 87 7.42 13.52 11.41
N THR A 88 6.77 13.05 10.34
CA THR A 88 6.70 13.75 9.05
C THR A 88 5.28 14.20 8.69
N TRP A 89 4.36 14.23 9.67
CA TRP A 89 2.97 14.62 9.44
C TRP A 89 2.85 16.06 8.89
N ALA A 90 3.72 16.97 9.28
CA ALA A 90 3.75 18.35 8.78
C ALA A 90 3.82 18.46 7.25
N VAL A 91 4.37 17.44 6.56
CA VAL A 91 4.38 17.39 5.08
C VAL A 91 2.96 17.33 4.52
N VAL A 92 2.09 16.54 5.17
CA VAL A 92 0.67 16.42 4.75
C VAL A 92 -0.10 17.69 5.08
N GLU A 93 0.12 18.26 6.26
CA GLU A 93 -0.53 19.51 6.68
C GLU A 93 -0.19 20.66 5.72
N ALA A 94 1.08 20.87 5.43
CA ALA A 94 1.53 21.90 4.49
C ALA A 94 0.98 21.69 3.07
N ALA A 95 0.85 20.43 2.62
CA ALA A 95 0.24 20.14 1.32
C ALA A 95 -1.28 20.41 1.32
N HIS A 96 -1.97 20.06 2.38
CA HIS A 96 -3.40 20.29 2.52
C HIS A 96 -3.75 21.78 2.62
N GLU A 97 -2.97 22.57 3.35
CA GLU A 97 -3.14 24.02 3.51
C GLU A 97 -3.07 24.78 2.17
N ARG A 98 -2.43 24.21 1.14
CA ARG A 98 -2.44 24.80 -0.22
C ARG A 98 -3.82 24.75 -0.89
N GLY A 99 -4.76 23.96 -0.36
CA GLY A 99 -6.15 23.92 -0.81
C GLY A 99 -6.39 23.25 -2.18
N GLN A 100 -5.37 22.64 -2.79
CA GLN A 100 -5.45 22.01 -4.11
C GLN A 100 -5.83 20.52 -4.06
N GLY A 101 -6.13 19.99 -2.85
CA GLY A 101 -6.29 18.57 -2.60
C GLY A 101 -4.95 17.83 -2.54
N VAL A 102 -4.97 16.64 -1.92
CA VAL A 102 -3.76 15.81 -1.76
C VAL A 102 -4.03 14.38 -2.17
N LEU A 103 -3.24 13.88 -3.11
CA LEU A 103 -3.25 12.46 -3.51
C LEU A 103 -2.13 11.73 -2.76
N VAL A 104 -2.51 10.92 -1.77
CA VAL A 104 -1.59 10.13 -0.96
C VAL A 104 -1.45 8.72 -1.52
N LEU A 105 -0.23 8.27 -1.67
CA LEU A 105 0.17 7.04 -2.35
C LEU A 105 0.91 6.13 -1.39
N SER A 106 0.40 4.94 -1.14
CA SER A 106 1.05 3.97 -0.25
C SER A 106 1.34 2.67 -1.01
N PRO A 107 2.59 2.24 -1.14
CA PRO A 107 2.85 0.90 -1.63
C PRO A 107 2.35 -0.16 -0.63
N HIS A 108 2.23 -1.43 -1.07
CA HIS A 108 1.97 -2.55 -0.18
C HIS A 108 3.22 -2.86 0.68
N LEU A 109 3.53 -1.95 1.57
CA LEU A 109 4.75 -1.92 2.39
C LEU A 109 4.38 -1.78 3.87
N GLY A 110 4.92 -2.67 4.71
CA GLY A 110 4.67 -2.64 6.15
C GLY A 110 3.19 -2.75 6.50
N GLY A 111 2.75 -1.95 7.45
CA GLY A 111 1.35 -1.86 7.88
C GLY A 111 0.52 -0.90 7.03
N PHE A 112 0.56 -0.99 5.71
CA PHE A 112 -0.03 -0.02 4.76
C PHE A 112 -1.50 0.36 5.06
N GLU A 113 -2.31 -0.51 5.64
CA GLU A 113 -3.70 -0.18 6.05
C GLU A 113 -3.73 0.92 7.13
N THR A 114 -2.69 1.04 7.96
CA THR A 114 -2.64 2.07 9.01
C THR A 114 -2.43 3.47 8.45
N THR A 115 -1.91 3.62 7.25
CA THR A 115 -1.65 4.92 6.61
C THR A 115 -2.94 5.72 6.44
N ALA A 116 -3.98 5.06 5.89
CA ALA A 116 -5.29 5.67 5.74
C ALA A 116 -5.95 5.99 7.09
N PHE A 117 -5.78 5.13 8.10
CA PHE A 117 -6.33 5.35 9.44
C PHE A 117 -5.69 6.56 10.13
N TYR A 118 -4.37 6.71 9.97
CA TYR A 118 -3.64 7.82 10.55
C TYR A 118 -4.11 9.18 10.00
N ILE A 119 -4.33 9.25 8.69
CA ILE A 119 -4.81 10.45 8.00
C ILE A 119 -6.28 10.73 8.34
N ALA A 120 -7.15 9.71 8.20
CA ALA A 120 -8.60 9.88 8.34
C ALA A 120 -9.06 10.28 9.75
N GLN A 121 -8.22 10.13 10.77
CA GLN A 121 -8.46 10.66 12.11
C GLN A 121 -8.24 12.18 12.21
N ARG A 122 -7.59 12.79 11.24
CA ARG A 122 -7.13 14.20 11.25
C ARG A 122 -7.75 15.03 10.16
N LEU A 123 -7.91 14.47 8.96
CA LEU A 123 -8.37 15.17 7.77
C LEU A 123 -9.38 14.31 6.99
N PRO A 124 -10.32 14.91 6.26
CA PRO A 124 -11.22 14.21 5.35
C PRO A 124 -10.43 13.40 4.31
N MET A 125 -10.72 12.11 4.21
CA MET A 125 -10.02 11.21 3.30
C MET A 125 -10.97 10.24 2.60
N THR A 126 -10.76 10.05 1.29
CA THR A 126 -11.43 9.01 0.51
C THR A 126 -10.40 7.99 0.02
N VAL A 127 -10.65 6.70 0.25
CA VAL A 127 -9.77 5.61 -0.20
C VAL A 127 -10.46 4.71 -1.19
N MET A 128 -9.70 4.19 -2.16
CA MET A 128 -10.22 3.28 -3.17
C MET A 128 -9.94 1.83 -2.79
N TYR A 129 -10.91 0.94 -3.06
CA TYR A 129 -10.72 -0.49 -2.85
C TYR A 129 -11.14 -1.29 -4.08
N ARG A 130 -10.47 -2.41 -4.29
CA ARG A 130 -10.89 -3.43 -5.24
C ARG A 130 -11.82 -4.42 -4.54
N PRO A 131 -13.04 -4.68 -5.02
CA PRO A 131 -13.92 -5.68 -4.45
C PRO A 131 -13.22 -7.05 -4.33
N PRO A 132 -13.28 -7.70 -3.17
CA PRO A 132 -12.65 -9.00 -2.97
C PRO A 132 -13.38 -10.08 -3.78
N LYS A 133 -12.66 -11.13 -4.19
CA LYS A 133 -13.27 -12.28 -4.89
C LYS A 133 -14.36 -12.95 -4.04
N MET A 134 -14.16 -13.00 -2.73
CA MET A 134 -15.14 -13.51 -1.76
C MET A 134 -16.10 -12.39 -1.38
N ARG A 135 -17.27 -12.31 -1.99
CA ARG A 135 -18.25 -11.22 -1.80
C ARG A 135 -18.65 -10.98 -0.35
N TRP A 136 -18.70 -12.02 0.49
CA TRP A 136 -19.02 -11.88 1.91
C TRP A 136 -17.99 -11.09 2.72
N LEU A 137 -16.74 -10.98 2.23
CA LEU A 137 -15.68 -10.22 2.87
C LEU A 137 -15.80 -8.71 2.61
N GLU A 138 -16.49 -8.31 1.54
CA GLU A 138 -16.59 -6.91 1.12
C GLU A 138 -17.18 -6.00 2.20
N PRO A 139 -18.33 -6.31 2.83
CA PRO A 139 -18.87 -5.48 3.91
C PRO A 139 -17.92 -5.37 5.11
N VAL A 140 -17.21 -6.46 5.43
CA VAL A 140 -16.24 -6.49 6.53
C VAL A 140 -15.05 -5.58 6.24
N MET A 141 -14.54 -5.64 5.01
CA MET A 141 -13.43 -4.79 4.55
C MET A 141 -13.81 -3.32 4.53
N ILE A 142 -15.01 -2.98 4.00
CA ILE A 142 -15.51 -1.60 3.97
C ILE A 142 -15.64 -1.08 5.41
N ALA A 143 -16.29 -1.82 6.31
CA ALA A 143 -16.44 -1.44 7.70
C ALA A 143 -15.08 -1.29 8.42
N GLY A 144 -14.12 -2.19 8.13
CA GLY A 144 -12.76 -2.10 8.65
C GLY A 144 -12.03 -0.84 8.20
N ARG A 145 -12.10 -0.50 6.92
CA ARG A 145 -11.41 0.65 6.34
C ARG A 145 -12.05 1.99 6.68
N SER A 146 -13.39 2.04 6.81
CA SER A 146 -14.09 3.28 7.15
C SER A 146 -14.08 3.61 8.65
N ARG A 147 -13.63 2.70 9.50
CA ARG A 147 -13.76 2.81 10.96
C ARG A 147 -13.06 4.04 11.58
N PHE A 148 -12.12 4.66 10.88
CA PHE A 148 -11.43 5.88 11.31
C PHE A 148 -11.91 7.15 10.60
N GLY A 149 -12.99 7.07 9.82
CA GLY A 149 -13.59 8.22 9.15
C GLY A 149 -13.34 8.30 7.65
N ALA A 150 -12.50 7.43 7.08
CA ALA A 150 -12.29 7.43 5.63
C ALA A 150 -13.57 7.03 4.88
N ALA A 151 -13.90 7.75 3.82
CA ALA A 151 -14.87 7.32 2.81
C ALA A 151 -14.23 6.22 1.95
N VAL A 152 -14.95 5.13 1.72
CA VAL A 152 -14.43 3.95 1.00
C VAL A 152 -15.19 3.77 -0.30
N VAL A 153 -14.51 3.87 -1.44
CA VAL A 153 -15.12 3.83 -2.78
C VAL A 153 -14.55 2.69 -3.64
N PRO A 154 -15.36 2.04 -4.49
CA PRO A 154 -14.88 0.94 -5.32
C PRO A 154 -13.96 1.43 -6.46
N ALA A 155 -13.00 0.59 -6.89
CA ALA A 155 -12.09 0.84 -7.99
C ALA A 155 -12.80 0.69 -9.35
N ASN A 156 -13.63 1.66 -9.68
CA ASN A 156 -14.36 1.78 -10.93
C ASN A 156 -14.62 3.27 -11.26
N THR A 157 -15.33 3.55 -12.33
CA THR A 157 -15.63 4.92 -12.81
C THR A 157 -16.30 5.78 -11.71
N LYS A 158 -17.16 5.20 -10.85
CA LYS A 158 -17.81 5.94 -9.75
C LYS A 158 -16.78 6.36 -8.70
N GLY A 159 -15.86 5.46 -8.35
CA GLY A 159 -14.78 5.76 -7.40
C GLY A 159 -13.79 6.80 -7.94
N VAL A 160 -13.44 6.72 -9.24
CA VAL A 160 -12.58 7.76 -9.87
C VAL A 160 -13.27 9.14 -9.85
N ARG A 161 -14.57 9.20 -10.14
CA ARG A 161 -15.35 10.46 -10.01
C ARG A 161 -15.41 10.98 -8.57
N ALA A 162 -15.48 10.08 -7.58
CA ALA A 162 -15.45 10.48 -6.17
C ALA A 162 -14.08 11.07 -5.79
N PHE A 163 -12.99 10.45 -6.24
CA PHE A 163 -11.63 10.97 -6.06
C PHE A 163 -11.47 12.36 -6.66
N TYR A 164 -11.89 12.54 -7.92
CA TYR A 164 -11.83 13.83 -8.58
C TYR A 164 -12.58 14.91 -7.79
N ARG A 165 -13.81 14.62 -7.31
CA ARG A 165 -14.60 15.57 -6.52
C ARG A 165 -13.95 15.90 -5.18
N ALA A 166 -13.42 14.90 -4.46
CA ALA A 166 -12.71 15.09 -3.20
C ALA A 166 -11.48 16.00 -3.40
N LEU A 167 -10.63 15.70 -4.40
CA LEU A 167 -9.45 16.52 -4.70
C LEU A 167 -9.84 17.96 -5.09
N LYS A 168 -10.86 18.16 -5.92
CA LYS A 168 -11.35 19.51 -6.28
C LYS A 168 -11.95 20.26 -5.08
N GLY A 169 -12.42 19.55 -4.06
CA GLY A 169 -12.89 20.11 -2.78
C GLY A 169 -11.75 20.41 -1.79
N GLY A 170 -10.49 20.12 -2.12
CA GLY A 170 -9.35 20.31 -1.22
C GLY A 170 -9.08 19.12 -0.30
N ASP A 171 -9.87 18.04 -0.38
CA ASP A 171 -9.74 16.85 0.47
C ASP A 171 -8.59 15.93 0.04
N LEU A 172 -8.35 14.90 0.88
CA LEU A 172 -7.34 13.88 0.60
C LEU A 172 -7.97 12.64 -0.05
N VAL A 173 -7.25 12.06 -1.01
CA VAL A 173 -7.58 10.73 -1.55
C VAL A 173 -6.39 9.79 -1.45
N GLY A 174 -6.63 8.51 -1.21
CA GLY A 174 -5.58 7.51 -1.02
C GLY A 174 -5.73 6.30 -1.91
N LEU A 175 -4.63 5.87 -2.53
CA LEU A 175 -4.57 4.63 -3.30
C LEU A 175 -3.20 3.94 -3.19
N LEU A 176 -3.15 2.67 -3.58
CA LEU A 176 -1.92 1.88 -3.63
C LEU A 176 -1.49 1.72 -5.09
N PRO A 177 -0.35 2.36 -5.50
CA PRO A 177 0.02 2.49 -6.92
C PRO A 177 0.83 1.32 -7.47
N ASP A 178 1.30 0.40 -6.64
CA ASP A 178 2.34 -0.58 -6.92
C ASP A 178 1.84 -1.93 -7.46
N GLN A 179 0.55 -2.07 -7.75
CA GLN A 179 -0.01 -3.25 -8.41
C GLN A 179 -0.33 -2.99 -9.89
N THR A 180 -0.20 -4.05 -10.70
CA THR A 180 -0.47 -3.98 -12.14
C THR A 180 -1.94 -3.67 -12.40
N PRO A 181 -2.26 -2.57 -13.10
CA PRO A 181 -3.65 -2.22 -13.47
C PRO A 181 -4.20 -3.15 -14.56
N GLY A 182 -5.47 -2.93 -14.93
CA GLY A 182 -6.08 -3.56 -16.09
C GLY A 182 -5.48 -3.07 -17.41
N LEU A 183 -5.78 -3.77 -18.50
CA LEU A 183 -5.41 -3.33 -19.85
C LEU A 183 -6.06 -1.97 -20.14
N GLY A 184 -5.26 -1.04 -20.68
CA GLY A 184 -5.69 0.33 -21.01
C GLY A 184 -5.60 1.31 -19.84
N ASP A 185 -5.40 0.83 -18.60
CA ASP A 185 -5.28 1.67 -17.40
C ASP A 185 -3.82 1.92 -16.97
N GLY A 186 -2.85 1.51 -17.78
CA GLY A 186 -1.44 1.66 -17.48
C GLY A 186 -0.54 1.75 -18.69
N VAL A 187 0.72 2.04 -18.43
CA VAL A 187 1.82 2.05 -19.40
C VAL A 187 3.02 1.30 -18.81
N TRP A 188 3.93 0.87 -19.69
CA TRP A 188 5.20 0.31 -19.26
C TRP A 188 6.11 1.41 -18.74
N ALA A 189 6.61 1.25 -17.53
CA ALA A 189 7.56 2.15 -16.90
C ALA A 189 8.58 1.34 -16.10
N ASP A 190 9.77 1.89 -15.90
CA ASP A 190 10.80 1.26 -15.10
C ASP A 190 10.36 1.12 -13.63
N PHE A 191 10.64 -0.04 -13.03
CA PHE A 191 10.52 -0.32 -11.61
C PHE A 191 11.67 -1.27 -11.21
N PHE A 192 12.61 -0.76 -10.44
CA PHE A 192 13.84 -1.47 -10.08
C PHE A 192 14.59 -2.02 -11.32
N GLY A 193 14.79 -1.18 -12.34
CA GLY A 193 15.53 -1.54 -13.56
C GLY A 193 14.80 -2.54 -14.48
N ARG A 194 13.50 -2.78 -14.28
CA ARG A 194 12.69 -3.72 -15.06
C ARG A 194 11.39 -3.08 -15.50
N SER A 195 10.96 -3.33 -16.74
CA SER A 195 9.66 -2.85 -17.25
C SER A 195 8.51 -3.42 -16.44
N ALA A 196 7.70 -2.54 -15.84
CA ALA A 196 6.50 -2.90 -15.09
C ALA A 196 5.29 -2.11 -15.60
N TYR A 197 4.17 -2.79 -15.86
CA TYR A 197 2.95 -2.11 -16.29
C TYR A 197 2.39 -1.30 -15.12
N THR A 198 2.45 0.04 -15.22
CA THR A 198 2.22 1.00 -14.14
C THR A 198 0.97 1.83 -14.41
N MET A 199 0.14 2.06 -13.40
CA MET A 199 -1.13 2.77 -13.54
C MET A 199 -0.95 4.24 -13.94
N THR A 200 -1.80 4.72 -14.85
CA THR A 200 -1.83 6.12 -15.29
C THR A 200 -2.77 6.99 -14.43
N LEU A 201 -3.57 6.38 -13.55
CA LEU A 201 -4.59 7.09 -12.77
C LEU A 201 -4.01 8.21 -11.90
N VAL A 202 -2.83 7.99 -11.29
CA VAL A 202 -2.16 8.99 -10.43
C VAL A 202 -1.85 10.25 -11.22
N LYS A 203 -1.17 10.10 -12.36
CA LYS A 203 -0.82 11.22 -13.25
C LYS A 203 -2.06 11.96 -13.74
N ARG A 204 -3.07 11.22 -14.23
CA ARG A 204 -4.32 11.79 -14.72
C ARG A 204 -5.07 12.58 -13.66
N LEU A 205 -5.12 12.12 -12.40
CA LEU A 205 -5.76 12.86 -11.32
C LEU A 205 -4.95 14.11 -10.97
N HIS A 206 -3.62 14.01 -10.87
CA HIS A 206 -2.75 15.16 -10.62
C HIS A 206 -2.92 16.23 -11.71
N GLU A 207 -2.79 15.89 -12.98
CA GLU A 207 -2.94 16.83 -14.11
C GLU A 207 -4.32 17.49 -14.14
N ALA A 208 -5.39 16.75 -13.83
CA ALA A 208 -6.76 17.27 -13.87
C ALA A 208 -7.13 18.15 -12.66
N THR A 209 -6.44 18.02 -11.53
CA THR A 209 -6.83 18.69 -10.27
C THR A 209 -5.79 19.67 -9.74
N GLY A 210 -4.52 19.47 -10.08
CA GLY A 210 -3.38 20.20 -9.47
C GLY A 210 -3.04 19.68 -8.06
N ALA A 211 -3.63 18.55 -7.62
CA ALA A 211 -3.42 18.01 -6.27
C ALA A 211 -1.95 17.68 -6.01
N ALA A 212 -1.48 17.96 -4.79
CA ALA A 212 -0.15 17.55 -4.37
C ALA A 212 -0.05 16.02 -4.31
N LEU A 213 1.13 15.49 -4.64
CA LEU A 213 1.40 14.05 -4.55
C LEU A 213 2.29 13.77 -3.35
N ILE A 214 1.81 12.91 -2.44
CA ILE A 214 2.59 12.48 -1.27
C ILE A 214 2.72 10.96 -1.31
N MET A 215 3.97 10.48 -1.32
CA MET A 215 4.27 9.08 -1.06
C MET A 215 4.32 8.83 0.44
N MET A 216 3.79 7.69 0.89
CA MET A 216 3.81 7.31 2.30
C MET A 216 4.05 5.82 2.47
N CYS A 217 4.59 5.43 3.62
CA CYS A 217 4.62 4.04 4.06
C CYS A 217 4.46 3.94 5.57
N ALA A 218 4.01 2.78 6.05
CA ALA A 218 3.92 2.48 7.47
C ALA A 218 4.91 1.37 7.82
N GLU A 219 6.10 1.75 8.26
CA GLU A 219 7.12 0.84 8.73
C GLU A 219 6.64 0.13 10.01
N ARG A 220 6.66 -1.18 9.99
CA ARG A 220 6.37 -2.00 11.17
C ARG A 220 7.57 -1.99 12.09
N LEU A 221 7.37 -1.48 13.30
CA LEU A 221 8.45 -1.34 14.28
C LEU A 221 8.83 -2.68 14.92
N PRO A 222 10.09 -2.84 15.34
CA PRO A 222 10.56 -4.04 16.04
C PRO A 222 9.71 -4.35 17.27
N SER A 223 9.71 -5.62 17.69
CA SER A 223 9.05 -6.09 18.93
C SER A 223 7.55 -5.76 19.03
N ALA A 224 6.88 -5.55 17.88
CA ALA A 224 5.47 -5.17 17.81
C ALA A 224 5.16 -3.85 18.55
N ALA A 225 6.09 -2.89 18.49
CA ALA A 225 5.92 -1.56 19.07
C ALA A 225 4.93 -0.67 18.28
N GLY A 226 4.38 -1.18 17.18
CA GLY A 226 3.44 -0.46 16.32
C GLY A 226 4.02 -0.10 14.96
N PHE A 227 3.63 1.06 14.43
CA PHE A 227 3.95 1.50 13.07
C PHE A 227 4.45 2.94 13.08
N LYS A 228 5.54 3.19 12.36
CA LYS A 228 6.01 4.54 12.07
C LYS A 228 5.63 4.90 10.64
N ILE A 229 4.83 5.96 10.49
CA ILE A 229 4.34 6.39 9.19
C ILE A 229 5.23 7.51 8.68
N HIS A 230 5.78 7.31 7.50
CA HIS A 230 6.64 8.24 6.80
C HIS A 230 5.86 8.86 5.66
N PHE A 231 5.95 10.20 5.51
CA PHE A 231 5.37 10.97 4.42
C PHE A 231 6.48 11.73 3.71
N GLU A 232 6.43 11.75 2.38
CA GLU A 232 7.39 12.44 1.52
C GLU A 232 6.65 13.03 0.32
N GLU A 233 6.77 14.35 0.09
CA GLU A 233 6.15 14.98 -1.07
C GLU A 233 6.95 14.64 -2.33
N ILE A 234 6.24 14.28 -3.39
CA ILE A 234 6.84 13.94 -4.69
C ILE A 234 7.04 15.22 -5.49
N ASP A 235 8.23 15.42 -6.03
CA ASP A 235 8.46 16.48 -7.02
C ASP A 235 7.67 16.18 -8.29
N THR A 236 6.72 17.05 -8.61
CA THR A 236 5.82 16.89 -9.75
C THR A 236 6.32 17.54 -11.03
N ARG A 237 7.50 18.13 -11.03
CA ARG A 237 8.13 18.64 -12.27
C ARG A 237 8.43 17.48 -13.20
N ASN A 238 7.76 17.45 -14.36
CA ASN A 238 7.85 16.33 -15.32
C ASN A 238 7.43 14.98 -14.74
N PHE A 239 6.38 14.96 -13.90
CA PHE A 239 5.88 13.75 -13.28
C PHE A 239 5.30 12.79 -14.32
N ASP A 240 5.77 11.55 -14.29
CA ASP A 240 5.32 10.44 -15.12
C ASP A 240 5.23 9.14 -14.31
N GLU A 241 4.86 8.06 -14.94
CA GLU A 241 4.74 6.75 -14.29
C GLU A 241 6.11 6.18 -13.85
N ALA A 242 7.20 6.59 -14.48
CA ALA A 242 8.54 6.23 -14.02
C ALA A 242 8.91 7.02 -12.76
N ALA A 243 8.53 8.29 -12.66
CA ALA A 243 8.69 9.07 -11.43
C ALA A 243 7.87 8.49 -10.27
N LEU A 244 6.62 8.03 -10.54
CA LEU A 244 5.80 7.31 -9.57
C LEU A 244 6.50 6.05 -9.05
N ASN A 245 7.07 5.26 -9.96
CA ASN A 245 7.81 4.06 -9.59
C ASN A 245 9.06 4.40 -8.78
N ARG A 246 9.86 5.41 -9.16
CA ARG A 246 11.04 5.85 -8.37
C ARG A 246 10.65 6.30 -6.95
N ALA A 247 9.55 7.04 -6.79
CA ALA A 247 9.05 7.41 -5.46
C ALA A 247 8.62 6.17 -4.65
N THR A 248 8.00 5.18 -5.29
CA THR A 248 7.69 3.89 -4.67
C THR A 248 8.94 3.14 -4.24
N GLU A 249 9.97 3.08 -5.09
CA GLU A 249 11.26 2.45 -4.78
C GLU A 249 11.96 3.11 -3.59
N SER A 250 11.92 4.46 -3.51
CA SER A 250 12.48 5.19 -2.37
C SER A 250 11.88 4.70 -1.05
N MET A 251 10.54 4.57 -0.99
CA MET A 251 9.88 4.04 0.20
C MET A 251 10.22 2.57 0.48
N VAL A 252 10.29 1.73 -0.57
CA VAL A 252 10.65 0.32 -0.41
C VAL A 252 12.07 0.17 0.14
N ARG A 253 13.02 1.01 -0.29
CA ARG A 253 14.41 0.98 0.20
C ARG A 253 14.55 1.35 1.69
N ARG A 254 13.57 2.04 2.30
CA ARG A 254 13.56 2.33 3.76
C ARG A 254 13.39 1.07 4.61
N CYS A 255 12.51 0.15 4.20
CA CYS A 255 12.24 -1.09 4.93
C CYS A 255 11.97 -2.26 3.96
N PRO A 256 12.99 -2.67 3.17
CA PRO A 256 12.83 -3.58 2.05
C PRO A 256 12.29 -4.95 2.45
N ALA A 257 12.57 -5.42 3.67
CA ALA A 257 12.04 -6.66 4.18
C ALA A 257 10.51 -6.67 4.33
N GLN A 258 9.86 -5.51 4.37
CA GLN A 258 8.43 -5.38 4.61
C GLN A 258 7.60 -5.17 3.33
N TYR A 259 8.23 -5.10 2.15
CA TYR A 259 7.52 -4.95 0.88
C TYR A 259 6.95 -6.28 0.38
N LEU A 260 5.82 -6.22 -0.34
CA LEU A 260 5.10 -7.40 -0.83
C LEU A 260 5.78 -8.01 -2.08
N TRP A 261 7.03 -8.45 -1.96
CA TRP A 261 7.81 -9.03 -3.06
C TRP A 261 7.20 -10.27 -3.71
N GLY A 262 6.32 -10.97 -3.01
CA GLY A 262 5.60 -12.13 -3.55
C GLY A 262 4.52 -11.78 -4.59
N TYR A 263 4.17 -10.51 -4.75
CA TYR A 263 3.23 -10.07 -5.80
C TYR A 263 3.90 -10.13 -7.18
N ASN A 264 3.13 -10.52 -8.22
CA ASN A 264 3.60 -10.56 -9.60
C ASN A 264 3.56 -9.16 -10.24
N ARG A 265 4.50 -8.28 -9.84
CA ARG A 265 4.53 -6.88 -10.28
C ARG A 265 4.83 -6.72 -11.77
N TYR A 266 5.61 -7.64 -12.33
CA TYR A 266 6.09 -7.60 -13.71
C TYR A 266 5.21 -8.40 -14.69
N LYS A 267 4.00 -8.78 -14.30
CA LYS A 267 3.07 -9.44 -15.22
C LYS A 267 2.56 -8.46 -16.27
N ALA A 268 2.44 -8.92 -17.51
CA ALA A 268 1.70 -8.23 -18.54
C ALA A 268 0.19 -8.48 -18.36
N PRO A 269 -0.68 -7.45 -18.41
CA PRO A 269 -2.12 -7.68 -18.58
C PRO A 269 -2.38 -8.41 -19.90
N ALA A 270 -3.40 -9.27 -19.94
CA ALA A 270 -3.79 -9.95 -21.16
C ALA A 270 -4.10 -8.94 -22.26
N GLY A 271 -3.45 -9.06 -23.42
CA GLY A 271 -3.59 -8.14 -24.55
C GLY A 271 -2.71 -6.87 -24.48
N ALA A 272 -1.91 -6.69 -23.45
CA ALA A 272 -0.94 -5.59 -23.43
C ALA A 272 0.18 -5.82 -24.46
N PRO A 273 0.71 -4.76 -25.11
CA PRO A 273 1.90 -4.88 -25.94
C PRO A 273 3.07 -5.44 -25.11
N PRO A 274 4.06 -6.10 -25.73
CA PRO A 274 5.21 -6.59 -25.01
C PRO A 274 5.93 -5.43 -24.31
N PRO A 275 6.58 -5.68 -23.14
CA PRO A 275 7.35 -4.66 -22.46
C PRO A 275 8.49 -4.16 -23.37
N PRO A 276 8.78 -2.86 -23.39
CA PRO A 276 9.95 -2.33 -24.06
C PRO A 276 11.21 -2.92 -23.39
N VAL A 277 12.25 -3.15 -24.18
CA VAL A 277 13.56 -3.49 -23.67
C VAL A 277 14.13 -2.22 -23.02
N ILE A 278 14.35 -2.26 -21.71
CA ILE A 278 15.06 -1.17 -21.03
C ILE A 278 16.54 -1.34 -21.41
N ALA A 279 17.10 -0.33 -22.06
CA ALA A 279 18.54 -0.31 -22.32
C ALA A 279 19.31 -0.28 -21.00
N PRO A 280 20.44 -1.00 -20.90
CA PRO A 280 21.23 -1.07 -19.68
C PRO A 280 21.83 0.29 -19.27
#